data_8a65d60a4fd5823f7072855ab460be05
#
_entry.id   8a65d60a4fd5823f7072855ab460be05
#
_cell.length_a   1.000
_cell.length_b   1.000
_cell.length_c   1.000
_cell.angle_alpha   90.00
_cell.angle_beta   90.00
_cell.angle_gamma   90.00
#
_symmetry.space_group_name_H-M   'P 1'
#
loop_
_entity.id
_entity.type
_entity.pdbx_description
1 polymer ?
#
loop_
_entity_poly.entity_id
_entity_poly.type
_entity_poly.pdbx_seq_one_letter_code
_entity_poly.pdbx_strand_id
1 'polypeptide(L)'
;SANEGWYYIWVPTWVNHVIVNANDGNVQTAEQVLDGEKDCWITVTDADNAEVTYDKQTTGETPEYVEKFAIHAKVDAGWENPCLWAWSAPDGTNAFEAWPGMEMKQDDNGWYTAKAPIWVNSIIINANEGSVQTDDISIDAAEVWVTVDADGKADFSYTDPDKAEVANITVHVITPSDWDAPCLWAWSAPDGTNAFASWPGEALE
;
A
#
# COMPACT_ATOMS: atom_id res chain seq x y z
N SER A 1 16.05 12.32 -11.65
CA SER A 1 14.71 12.90 -11.71
C SER A 1 14.73 14.16 -12.56
N ALA A 2 13.74 14.35 -13.43
CA ALA A 2 13.64 15.51 -14.31
C ALA A 2 13.26 16.84 -13.59
N ASN A 3 13.21 16.86 -12.27
CA ASN A 3 12.63 17.95 -11.48
C ASN A 3 13.64 18.69 -10.59
N GLU A 4 14.91 18.84 -11.03
CA GLU A 4 15.89 19.71 -10.37
C GLU A 4 16.04 19.49 -8.84
N GLY A 5 15.91 18.24 -8.36
CA GLY A 5 16.00 17.89 -6.94
C GLY A 5 14.66 17.93 -6.18
N TRP A 6 13.56 18.18 -6.86
CA TRP A 6 12.24 18.09 -6.26
C TRP A 6 11.75 16.65 -6.16
N TYR A 7 11.15 16.33 -5.02
CA TYR A 7 10.38 15.10 -4.79
C TYR A 7 8.89 15.45 -4.82
N TYR A 8 8.04 14.47 -5.10
CA TYR A 8 6.60 14.66 -5.10
C TYR A 8 5.89 13.44 -4.50
N ILE A 9 4.73 13.70 -3.91
CA ILE A 9 3.81 12.70 -3.39
C ILE A 9 2.39 13.22 -3.54
N TRP A 10 1.44 12.32 -3.77
CA TRP A 10 0.02 12.66 -3.76
C TRP A 10 -0.57 12.31 -2.39
N VAL A 11 -1.33 13.23 -1.85
CA VAL A 11 -2.09 13.05 -0.63
C VAL A 11 -3.56 13.36 -0.90
N PRO A 12 -4.52 12.72 -0.18
CA PRO A 12 -5.93 13.06 -0.31
C PRO A 12 -6.21 14.54 0.00
N THR A 13 -7.21 15.12 -0.64
CA THR A 13 -7.57 16.54 -0.49
C THR A 13 -8.02 16.94 0.93
N TRP A 14 -8.37 15.97 1.78
CA TRP A 14 -8.69 16.22 3.19
C TRP A 14 -7.45 16.42 4.08
N VAL A 15 -6.26 16.15 3.57
CA VAL A 15 -4.99 16.36 4.30
C VAL A 15 -4.71 17.85 4.37
N ASN A 16 -4.57 18.37 5.58
CA ASN A 16 -4.27 19.77 5.83
C ASN A 16 -3.05 20.01 6.74
N HIS A 17 -2.37 18.93 7.16
CA HIS A 17 -1.15 19.01 7.96
C HIS A 17 -0.13 17.99 7.47
N VAL A 18 1.12 18.40 7.34
CA VAL A 18 2.21 17.52 6.92
C VAL A 18 3.50 17.83 7.68
N ILE A 19 4.36 16.81 7.78
CA ILE A 19 5.74 16.92 8.23
C ILE A 19 6.61 16.28 7.16
N VAL A 20 7.67 16.96 6.74
CA VAL A 20 8.71 16.36 5.89
C VAL A 20 9.77 15.76 6.80
N ASN A 21 10.08 14.48 6.61
CA ASN A 21 11.09 13.78 7.40
C ASN A 21 12.08 13.04 6.51
N ALA A 22 13.25 12.73 7.07
CA ALA A 22 14.31 12.00 6.40
C ALA A 22 15.11 11.15 7.41
N ASN A 23 16.03 10.32 6.90
CA ASN A 23 16.93 9.50 7.71
C ASN A 23 16.15 8.62 8.72
N ASP A 24 15.17 7.87 8.22
CA ASP A 24 14.28 7.01 9.01
C ASP A 24 13.56 7.76 10.14
N GLY A 25 13.14 9.01 9.87
CA GLY A 25 12.44 9.86 10.83
C GLY A 25 13.34 10.56 11.86
N ASN A 26 14.67 10.39 11.77
CA ASN A 26 15.61 11.02 12.71
C ASN A 26 15.75 12.54 12.47
N VAL A 27 15.36 13.02 11.31
CA VAL A 27 15.30 14.45 10.96
C VAL A 27 13.92 14.75 10.43
N GLN A 28 13.28 15.79 10.94
CA GLN A 28 11.96 16.21 10.47
C GLN A 28 11.77 17.72 10.63
N THR A 29 10.90 18.28 9.80
CA THR A 29 10.46 19.68 9.93
C THR A 29 9.45 19.83 11.07
N ALA A 30 9.21 21.07 11.49
CA ALA A 30 7.98 21.41 12.18
C ALA A 30 6.76 21.09 11.28
N GLU A 31 5.58 20.94 11.91
CA GLU A 31 4.31 20.75 11.21
C GLU A 31 4.02 21.94 10.27
N GLN A 32 3.63 21.61 9.03
CA GLN A 32 3.20 22.59 8.03
C GLN A 32 1.70 22.44 7.80
N VAL A 33 1.00 23.59 7.76
CA VAL A 33 -0.44 23.64 7.48
C VAL A 33 -0.66 23.88 5.99
N LEU A 34 -1.50 23.05 5.37
CA LEU A 34 -1.81 23.09 3.94
C LEU A 34 -3.24 23.55 3.68
N ASP A 35 -3.43 24.26 2.54
CA ASP A 35 -4.71 24.36 1.85
C ASP A 35 -4.88 23.06 1.03
N GLY A 36 -5.66 22.11 1.54
CA GLY A 36 -5.82 20.77 0.96
C GLY A 36 -6.50 20.72 -0.41
N GLU A 37 -6.95 21.86 -0.95
CA GLU A 37 -7.59 21.94 -2.26
C GLU A 37 -6.61 22.30 -3.40
N LYS A 38 -5.33 22.56 -3.08
CA LYS A 38 -4.34 23.03 -4.05
C LYS A 38 -3.04 22.26 -3.95
N ASP A 39 -2.41 22.09 -5.12
CA ASP A 39 -1.02 21.67 -5.16
C ASP A 39 -0.15 22.67 -4.41
N CYS A 40 0.81 22.19 -3.64
CA CYS A 40 1.75 23.02 -2.90
C CYS A 40 3.20 22.57 -3.12
N TRP A 41 4.13 23.47 -2.92
CA TRP A 41 5.56 23.25 -2.95
C TRP A 41 6.13 23.56 -1.57
N ILE A 42 6.85 22.62 -0.98
CA ILE A 42 7.47 22.79 0.33
C ILE A 42 8.98 22.82 0.12
N THR A 43 9.57 23.96 0.40
CA THR A 43 11.02 24.11 0.40
C THR A 43 11.55 23.94 1.82
N VAL A 44 12.39 22.94 2.03
CA VAL A 44 13.03 22.66 3.32
C VAL A 44 14.50 23.05 3.24
N THR A 45 14.89 24.03 4.04
CA THR A 45 16.28 24.47 4.14
C THR A 45 16.99 23.72 5.26
N ASP A 46 16.34 23.51 6.38
CA ASP A 46 16.77 22.71 7.53
C ASP A 46 15.54 22.27 8.36
N ALA A 47 15.76 21.59 9.48
CA ALA A 47 14.66 21.06 10.31
C ALA A 47 13.74 22.15 10.89
N ASP A 48 14.25 23.35 11.10
CA ASP A 48 13.52 24.45 11.70
C ASP A 48 12.92 25.41 10.64
N ASN A 49 13.35 25.28 9.38
CA ASN A 49 13.01 26.21 8.29
C ASN A 49 12.42 25.46 7.10
N ALA A 50 11.10 25.41 7.05
CA ALA A 50 10.32 24.94 5.91
C ALA A 50 9.30 26.01 5.50
N GLU A 51 9.16 26.23 4.19
CA GLU A 51 8.23 27.20 3.60
C GLU A 51 7.28 26.50 2.64
N VAL A 52 5.98 26.77 2.80
CA VAL A 52 4.92 26.27 1.90
C VAL A 52 4.53 27.39 0.94
N THR A 53 4.52 27.10 -0.35
CA THR A 53 3.99 28.01 -1.38
C THR A 53 3.06 27.25 -2.32
N TYR A 54 2.11 27.96 -2.92
CA TYR A 54 1.16 27.45 -3.91
C TYR A 54 1.51 27.93 -5.34
N ASP A 55 2.57 28.66 -5.48
CA ASP A 55 3.14 29.02 -6.79
C ASP A 55 4.09 27.92 -7.25
N LYS A 56 3.92 27.44 -8.49
CA LYS A 56 4.73 26.37 -9.06
C LYS A 56 6.23 26.72 -9.03
N GLN A 57 7.02 25.91 -8.31
CA GLN A 57 8.46 26.13 -8.09
C GLN A 57 9.36 25.24 -8.96
N THR A 58 8.77 24.37 -9.80
CA THR A 58 9.52 23.46 -10.67
C THR A 58 9.32 23.79 -12.13
N THR A 59 10.31 23.50 -12.98
CA THR A 59 10.20 23.63 -14.43
C THR A 59 9.61 22.38 -15.08
N GLY A 60 9.63 21.25 -14.37
CA GLY A 60 9.06 19.97 -14.83
C GLY A 60 7.55 19.88 -14.62
N GLU A 61 6.92 18.95 -15.33
CA GLU A 61 5.55 18.56 -15.06
C GLU A 61 5.52 17.51 -13.94
N THR A 62 4.58 17.66 -12.99
CA THR A 62 4.26 16.57 -12.06
C THR A 62 3.63 15.44 -12.86
N PRO A 63 4.14 14.19 -12.77
CA PRO A 63 3.50 13.07 -13.45
C PRO A 63 2.04 12.94 -13.04
N GLU A 64 1.20 12.45 -13.96
CA GLU A 64 -0.18 12.17 -13.64
C GLU A 64 -0.27 11.12 -12.51
N TYR A 65 -1.21 11.32 -11.58
CA TYR A 65 -1.47 10.34 -10.52
C TYR A 65 -2.00 9.04 -11.14
N VAL A 66 -1.32 7.95 -10.85
CA VAL A 66 -1.77 6.62 -11.22
C VAL A 66 -2.04 5.83 -9.95
N GLU A 67 -3.29 5.43 -9.76
CA GLU A 67 -3.68 4.55 -8.66
C GLU A 67 -2.87 3.24 -8.71
N LYS A 68 -2.48 2.72 -7.54
CA LYS A 68 -1.64 1.52 -7.43
C LYS A 68 -2.22 0.56 -6.41
N PHE A 69 -2.01 -0.73 -6.66
CA PHE A 69 -2.32 -1.80 -5.70
C PHE A 69 -1.04 -2.50 -5.23
N ALA A 70 -1.13 -3.16 -4.07
CA ALA A 70 -0.01 -3.88 -3.48
C ALA A 70 0.09 -5.30 -4.03
N ILE A 71 1.33 -5.75 -4.22
CA ILE A 71 1.68 -7.13 -4.57
C ILE A 71 2.65 -7.60 -3.50
N HIS A 72 2.26 -8.66 -2.79
CA HIS A 72 3.05 -9.29 -1.74
C HIS A 72 3.63 -10.60 -2.27
N ALA A 73 4.91 -10.85 -2.00
CA ALA A 73 5.56 -12.10 -2.38
C ALA A 73 6.26 -12.75 -1.19
N LYS A 74 6.09 -14.05 -1.02
CA LYS A 74 6.85 -14.87 -0.08
C LYS A 74 7.63 -15.88 -0.90
N VAL A 75 8.94 -15.77 -0.88
CA VAL A 75 9.84 -16.53 -1.75
C VAL A 75 10.69 -17.51 -0.94
N ASP A 76 11.17 -18.57 -1.60
CA ASP A 76 12.12 -19.50 -1.00
C ASP A 76 13.42 -18.82 -0.56
N ALA A 77 14.11 -19.37 0.44
CA ALA A 77 15.31 -18.82 1.05
C ALA A 77 16.50 -18.62 0.07
N GLY A 78 16.48 -19.30 -1.07
CA GLY A 78 17.48 -19.14 -2.14
C GLY A 78 17.23 -17.94 -3.07
N TRP A 79 16.12 -17.22 -2.89
CA TRP A 79 15.74 -16.06 -3.68
C TRP A 79 16.12 -14.78 -2.95
N GLU A 80 17.29 -14.21 -3.28
CA GLU A 80 17.79 -12.99 -2.64
C GLU A 80 17.32 -11.74 -3.40
N ASN A 81 16.97 -10.69 -2.65
CA ASN A 81 16.55 -9.39 -3.19
C ASN A 81 15.45 -9.50 -4.24
N PRO A 82 14.26 -10.02 -3.90
CA PRO A 82 13.21 -10.20 -4.88
C PRO A 82 12.73 -8.87 -5.45
N CYS A 83 12.42 -8.90 -6.76
CA CYS A 83 11.92 -7.79 -7.53
C CYS A 83 10.60 -8.17 -8.20
N LEU A 84 9.79 -7.16 -8.42
CA LEU A 84 8.55 -7.23 -9.18
C LEU A 84 8.77 -6.70 -10.59
N TRP A 85 8.49 -7.50 -11.62
CA TRP A 85 8.26 -7.05 -12.98
C TRP A 85 6.77 -7.08 -13.27
N ALA A 86 6.23 -6.04 -13.90
CA ALA A 86 4.80 -5.90 -14.09
C ALA A 86 4.47 -5.20 -15.43
N TRP A 87 3.40 -5.64 -16.12
CA TRP A 87 2.99 -5.08 -17.40
C TRP A 87 1.51 -5.30 -17.69
N SER A 88 1.03 -4.64 -18.75
CA SER A 88 -0.28 -4.89 -19.36
C SER A 88 -0.12 -5.92 -20.49
N ALA A 89 -0.69 -7.11 -20.35
CA ALA A 89 -0.48 -8.21 -21.30
C ALA A 89 -0.95 -7.93 -22.74
N PRO A 90 -2.10 -7.24 -23.02
CA PRO A 90 -2.54 -7.05 -24.40
C PRO A 90 -1.62 -6.16 -25.23
N ASP A 91 -1.08 -5.10 -24.63
CA ASP A 91 -0.29 -4.08 -25.35
C ASP A 91 1.22 -4.10 -25.01
N GLY A 92 1.63 -4.88 -24.02
CA GLY A 92 3.02 -5.00 -23.61
C GLY A 92 3.59 -3.78 -22.90
N THR A 93 2.73 -2.87 -22.40
CA THR A 93 3.18 -1.69 -21.65
C THR A 93 3.80 -2.12 -20.33
N ASN A 94 5.06 -1.80 -20.09
CA ASN A 94 5.76 -2.11 -18.85
C ASN A 94 5.52 -1.05 -17.77
N ALA A 95 5.35 -1.48 -16.51
CA ALA A 95 5.19 -0.60 -15.37
C ALA A 95 6.53 -0.01 -14.86
N PHE A 96 7.64 -0.64 -15.23
CA PHE A 96 8.99 -0.26 -14.80
C PHE A 96 9.91 -0.09 -16.02
N GLU A 97 10.91 0.78 -15.89
CA GLU A 97 11.78 1.16 -17.00
C GLU A 97 12.68 0.02 -17.51
N ALA A 98 13.17 -0.82 -16.61
CA ALA A 98 14.11 -1.88 -16.94
C ALA A 98 13.97 -3.10 -16.01
N TRP A 99 14.30 -4.29 -16.56
CA TRP A 99 14.50 -5.51 -15.80
C TRP A 99 15.66 -5.35 -14.79
N PRO A 100 15.57 -5.90 -13.57
CA PRO A 100 14.57 -6.83 -13.03
C PRO A 100 13.30 -6.17 -12.48
N GLY A 101 13.11 -4.87 -12.61
CA GLY A 101 11.93 -4.14 -12.17
C GLY A 101 12.12 -3.44 -10.82
N MET A 102 11.06 -3.42 -10.01
CA MET A 102 11.05 -2.76 -8.73
C MET A 102 11.47 -3.71 -7.61
N GLU A 103 12.49 -3.34 -6.83
CA GLU A 103 12.87 -4.06 -5.62
C GLU A 103 11.71 -4.07 -4.62
N MET A 104 11.43 -5.25 -4.07
CA MET A 104 10.37 -5.44 -3.09
C MET A 104 10.94 -5.28 -1.68
N LYS A 105 10.18 -4.65 -0.79
CA LYS A 105 10.59 -4.41 0.60
C LYS A 105 10.02 -5.48 1.51
N GLN A 106 10.88 -6.11 2.32
CA GLN A 106 10.48 -7.13 3.28
C GLN A 106 9.85 -6.48 4.53
N ASP A 107 8.77 -7.10 5.01
CA ASP A 107 8.15 -6.83 6.29
C ASP A 107 8.61 -7.81 7.40
N ASP A 108 8.14 -7.60 8.64
CA ASP A 108 8.49 -8.42 9.81
C ASP A 108 7.92 -9.86 9.73
N ASN A 109 6.93 -10.12 8.86
CA ASN A 109 6.30 -11.44 8.66
C ASN A 109 6.95 -12.25 7.53
N GLY A 110 7.98 -11.68 6.89
CA GLY A 110 8.72 -12.30 5.81
C GLY A 110 8.09 -12.18 4.44
N TRP A 111 7.06 -11.34 4.29
CA TRP A 111 6.52 -10.93 3.00
C TRP A 111 7.33 -9.79 2.42
N TYR A 112 7.55 -9.85 1.13
CA TYR A 112 8.12 -8.75 0.34
C TYR A 112 6.99 -8.03 -0.37
N THR A 113 6.99 -6.70 -0.36
CA THR A 113 5.90 -5.88 -0.94
C THR A 113 6.44 -4.88 -1.95
N ALA A 114 5.77 -4.77 -3.09
CA ALA A 114 5.89 -3.69 -4.05
C ALA A 114 4.51 -3.25 -4.54
N LYS A 115 4.42 -2.10 -5.21
CA LYS A 115 3.17 -1.58 -5.76
C LYS A 115 3.25 -1.42 -7.27
N ALA A 116 2.21 -1.85 -7.96
CA ALA A 116 2.04 -1.67 -9.39
C ALA A 116 0.81 -0.79 -9.71
N PRO A 117 0.81 -0.07 -10.86
CA PRO A 117 -0.36 0.66 -11.34
C PRO A 117 -1.57 -0.25 -11.57
N ILE A 118 -2.79 0.28 -11.37
CA ILE A 118 -4.04 -0.51 -11.52
C ILE A 118 -4.29 -1.04 -12.93
N TRP A 119 -3.61 -0.55 -13.95
CA TRP A 119 -3.70 -1.07 -15.33
C TRP A 119 -2.85 -2.32 -15.58
N VAL A 120 -2.00 -2.72 -14.61
CA VAL A 120 -1.21 -3.96 -14.65
C VAL A 120 -2.13 -5.16 -14.48
N ASN A 121 -1.93 -6.18 -15.32
CA ASN A 121 -2.64 -7.45 -15.26
C ASN A 121 -1.73 -8.68 -15.39
N SER A 122 -0.42 -8.47 -15.46
CA SER A 122 0.56 -9.54 -15.55
C SER A 122 1.81 -9.18 -14.77
N ILE A 123 2.36 -10.14 -14.04
CA ILE A 123 3.54 -9.96 -13.19
C ILE A 123 4.50 -11.15 -13.30
N ILE A 124 5.75 -10.89 -12.97
CA ILE A 124 6.78 -11.88 -12.64
C ILE A 124 7.40 -11.48 -11.31
N ILE A 125 7.54 -12.42 -10.40
CA ILE A 125 8.42 -12.29 -9.25
C ILE A 125 9.77 -12.87 -9.66
N ASN A 126 10.82 -12.09 -9.49
CA ASN A 126 12.18 -12.52 -9.82
C ASN A 126 13.14 -12.16 -8.69
N ALA A 127 14.33 -12.73 -8.67
CA ALA A 127 15.34 -12.47 -7.66
C ALA A 127 16.76 -12.71 -8.21
N ASN A 128 17.78 -12.52 -7.36
CA ASN A 128 19.17 -12.74 -7.70
C ASN A 128 19.57 -11.95 -8.97
N GLU A 129 19.24 -10.65 -8.98
CA GLU A 129 19.46 -9.73 -10.11
C GLU A 129 18.71 -10.18 -11.39
N GLY A 130 17.56 -10.85 -11.24
CA GLY A 130 16.73 -11.35 -12.32
C GLY A 130 17.20 -12.66 -12.95
N SER A 131 18.12 -13.38 -12.29
CA SER A 131 18.63 -14.67 -12.78
C SER A 131 17.71 -15.85 -12.46
N VAL A 132 16.81 -15.69 -11.51
CA VAL A 132 15.71 -16.63 -11.19
C VAL A 132 14.38 -15.88 -11.28
N GLN A 133 13.34 -16.54 -11.75
CA GLN A 133 12.04 -15.92 -11.93
C GLN A 133 10.91 -16.96 -11.97
N THR A 134 9.69 -16.52 -11.69
CA THR A 134 8.46 -17.28 -11.93
C THR A 134 8.12 -17.32 -13.43
N ASP A 135 7.19 -18.17 -13.82
CA ASP A 135 6.42 -17.96 -15.04
C ASP A 135 5.57 -16.69 -14.95
N ASP A 136 4.99 -16.25 -16.06
CA ASP A 136 4.05 -15.13 -16.12
C ASP A 136 2.81 -15.44 -15.28
N ILE A 137 2.48 -14.53 -14.36
CA ILE A 137 1.32 -14.64 -13.49
C ILE A 137 0.28 -13.61 -13.95
N SER A 138 -0.88 -14.07 -14.41
CA SER A 138 -2.01 -13.18 -14.73
C SER A 138 -2.81 -12.87 -13.46
N ILE A 139 -3.03 -11.58 -13.21
CA ILE A 139 -3.71 -11.08 -12.01
C ILE A 139 -4.78 -10.04 -12.35
N ASP A 140 -5.71 -9.83 -11.44
CA ASP A 140 -6.60 -8.69 -11.45
C ASP A 140 -5.94 -7.48 -10.72
N ALA A 141 -6.46 -6.27 -10.98
CA ALA A 141 -6.00 -5.05 -10.33
C ALA A 141 -6.48 -4.95 -8.87
N ALA A 142 -6.01 -5.88 -8.04
CA ALA A 142 -6.34 -5.98 -6.63
C ALA A 142 -5.11 -6.40 -5.82
N GLU A 143 -5.12 -6.10 -4.53
CA GLU A 143 -4.09 -6.58 -3.62
C GLU A 143 -3.95 -8.10 -3.70
N VAL A 144 -2.73 -8.62 -3.89
CA VAL A 144 -2.47 -10.03 -4.16
C VAL A 144 -1.26 -10.53 -3.38
N TRP A 145 -1.36 -11.76 -2.88
CA TRP A 145 -0.30 -12.50 -2.17
C TRP A 145 0.18 -13.65 -3.05
N VAL A 146 1.47 -13.68 -3.35
CA VAL A 146 2.12 -14.68 -4.21
C VAL A 146 3.11 -15.47 -3.36
N THR A 147 3.03 -16.79 -3.38
CA THR A 147 4.04 -17.68 -2.79
C THR A 147 4.84 -18.33 -3.89
N VAL A 148 6.16 -18.37 -3.76
CA VAL A 148 7.09 -18.90 -4.76
C VAL A 148 7.96 -19.95 -4.11
N ASP A 149 7.96 -21.17 -4.65
CA ASP A 149 8.80 -22.27 -4.19
C ASP A 149 10.24 -22.20 -4.76
N ALA A 150 11.09 -23.14 -4.35
CA ALA A 150 12.49 -23.18 -4.77
C ALA A 150 12.68 -23.38 -6.30
N ASP A 151 11.70 -23.99 -6.96
CA ASP A 151 11.72 -24.26 -8.41
C ASP A 151 11.14 -23.08 -9.23
N GLY A 152 10.69 -22.01 -8.56
CA GLY A 152 10.08 -20.84 -9.18
C GLY A 152 8.60 -21.00 -9.52
N LYS A 153 7.96 -22.06 -9.04
CA LYS A 153 6.52 -22.21 -9.21
C LYS A 153 5.80 -21.28 -8.24
N ALA A 154 4.87 -20.49 -8.79
CA ALA A 154 4.06 -19.55 -8.05
C ALA A 154 2.63 -20.03 -7.86
N ASP A 155 2.09 -19.81 -6.65
CA ASP A 155 0.67 -19.85 -6.36
C ASP A 155 0.26 -18.47 -5.80
N PHE A 156 -0.97 -18.01 -6.03
CA PHE A 156 -1.42 -16.71 -5.55
C PHE A 156 -2.85 -16.69 -5.00
N SER A 157 -3.14 -15.71 -4.14
CA SER A 157 -4.44 -15.47 -3.52
C SER A 157 -4.72 -13.98 -3.42
N TYR A 158 -6.00 -13.59 -3.49
CA TYR A 158 -6.46 -12.22 -3.17
C TYR A 158 -6.87 -12.07 -1.70
N THR A 159 -6.59 -13.06 -0.88
CA THR A 159 -6.79 -13.02 0.57
C THR A 159 -5.43 -13.23 1.23
N ASP A 160 -5.11 -12.40 2.21
CA ASP A 160 -3.89 -12.54 3.01
C ASP A 160 -3.84 -13.93 3.66
N PRO A 161 -2.88 -14.78 3.28
CA PRO A 161 -2.81 -16.16 3.80
C PRO A 161 -2.35 -16.23 5.26
N ASP A 162 -1.73 -15.18 5.79
CA ASP A 162 -1.33 -15.08 7.19
C ASP A 162 -2.46 -14.47 8.06
N LYS A 163 -3.51 -13.94 7.42
CA LYS A 163 -4.70 -13.50 8.12
C LYS A 163 -5.52 -14.71 8.55
N ALA A 164 -5.55 -14.97 9.85
CA ALA A 164 -6.36 -16.05 10.41
C ALA A 164 -7.80 -15.95 9.87
N GLU A 165 -8.34 -17.03 9.31
CA GLU A 165 -9.77 -17.11 9.02
C GLU A 165 -10.51 -16.87 10.35
N VAL A 166 -11.15 -15.73 10.46
CA VAL A 166 -12.00 -15.44 11.61
C VAL A 166 -13.25 -16.29 11.46
N ALA A 167 -13.31 -17.39 12.20
CA ALA A 167 -14.52 -18.18 12.29
C ALA A 167 -15.62 -17.30 12.90
N ASN A 168 -16.65 -17.03 12.13
CA ASN A 168 -17.79 -16.25 12.58
C ASN A 168 -18.78 -17.13 13.35
N ILE A 169 -19.36 -16.57 14.40
CA ILE A 169 -20.52 -17.14 15.09
C ILE A 169 -21.72 -16.24 14.80
N THR A 170 -22.90 -16.83 14.75
CA THR A 170 -24.15 -16.06 14.69
C THR A 170 -24.65 -15.78 16.08
N VAL A 171 -24.89 -14.53 16.41
CA VAL A 171 -25.49 -14.11 17.67
C VAL A 171 -26.95 -13.77 17.41
N HIS A 172 -27.86 -14.54 18.02
CA HIS A 172 -29.29 -14.30 17.93
C HIS A 172 -29.71 -13.46 19.13
N VAL A 173 -30.41 -12.35 18.87
CA VAL A 173 -30.84 -11.40 19.90
C VAL A 173 -32.36 -11.19 19.81
N ILE A 174 -33.02 -11.15 20.94
CA ILE A 174 -34.40 -10.66 21.07
C ILE A 174 -34.37 -9.42 21.95
N THR A 175 -34.99 -8.35 21.51
CA THR A 175 -35.07 -7.07 22.26
C THR A 175 -36.50 -6.77 22.66
N PRO A 176 -36.71 -5.98 23.73
CA PRO A 176 -38.02 -5.41 24.06
C PRO A 176 -38.57 -4.63 22.85
N SER A 177 -39.91 -4.63 22.69
CA SER A 177 -40.56 -4.01 21.51
C SER A 177 -40.46 -2.47 21.46
N ASP A 178 -40.00 -1.85 22.51
CA ASP A 178 -39.77 -0.40 22.65
C ASP A 178 -38.29 0.01 22.37
N TRP A 179 -37.44 -0.96 22.04
CA TRP A 179 -36.08 -0.65 21.58
C TRP A 179 -36.09 -0.40 20.08
N ASP A 180 -35.71 0.81 19.68
CA ASP A 180 -35.59 1.21 18.28
C ASP A 180 -34.17 1.04 17.78
N ALA A 181 -34.00 0.48 16.55
CA ALA A 181 -32.72 0.25 15.88
C ALA A 181 -31.64 -0.38 16.78
N PRO A 182 -31.84 -1.61 17.31
CA PRO A 182 -30.86 -2.24 18.18
C PRO A 182 -29.57 -2.55 17.43
N CYS A 183 -28.43 -2.38 18.11
CA CYS A 183 -27.09 -2.66 17.59
C CYS A 183 -26.36 -3.63 18.53
N LEU A 184 -25.39 -4.35 17.99
CA LEU A 184 -24.46 -5.20 18.74
C LEU A 184 -23.07 -4.58 18.76
N TRP A 185 -22.49 -4.46 19.96
CA TRP A 185 -21.06 -4.20 20.13
C TRP A 185 -20.38 -5.45 20.68
N ALA A 186 -19.27 -5.85 20.07
CA ALA A 186 -18.53 -7.05 20.48
C ALA A 186 -17.02 -6.77 20.56
N TRP A 187 -16.37 -7.40 21.53
CA TRP A 187 -14.92 -7.31 21.71
C TRP A 187 -14.37 -8.56 22.36
N SER A 188 -13.06 -8.76 22.25
CA SER A 188 -12.31 -9.78 22.96
C SER A 188 -11.85 -9.26 24.32
N ALA A 189 -12.24 -9.92 25.40
CA ALA A 189 -11.63 -9.70 26.69
C ALA A 189 -10.69 -10.87 26.99
N PRO A 190 -9.41 -10.79 27.21
CA PRO A 190 -8.72 -9.71 27.93
C PRO A 190 -7.92 -8.73 27.07
N ASP A 191 -7.78 -8.94 25.77
CA ASP A 191 -6.96 -8.10 24.91
C ASP A 191 -7.64 -6.78 24.46
N GLY A 192 -8.96 -6.69 24.61
CA GLY A 192 -9.72 -5.48 24.27
C GLY A 192 -9.92 -5.24 22.77
N THR A 193 -9.60 -6.24 21.91
CA THR A 193 -9.78 -6.12 20.46
C THR A 193 -11.26 -6.01 20.11
N ASN A 194 -11.66 -4.94 19.44
CA ASN A 194 -13.02 -4.70 19.03
C ASN A 194 -13.33 -5.40 17.70
N ALA A 195 -14.52 -6.01 17.61
CA ALA A 195 -15.00 -6.66 16.38
C ALA A 195 -15.51 -5.65 15.34
N PHE A 196 -15.91 -4.44 15.80
CA PHE A 196 -16.47 -3.39 14.94
C PHE A 196 -15.65 -2.09 15.06
N ALA A 197 -15.67 -1.28 14.00
CA ALA A 197 -14.82 -0.11 13.88
C ALA A 197 -15.18 1.01 14.87
N SER A 198 -16.47 1.15 15.24
CA SER A 198 -16.95 2.24 16.11
C SER A 198 -18.21 1.87 16.86
N TRP A 199 -18.40 2.49 18.02
CA TRP A 199 -19.66 2.46 18.77
C TRP A 199 -20.80 3.12 17.96
N PRO A 200 -22.05 2.62 17.98
CA PRO A 200 -22.58 1.52 18.80
C PRO A 200 -22.44 0.11 18.21
N GLY A 201 -21.62 -0.13 17.19
CA GLY A 201 -21.44 -1.40 16.55
C GLY A 201 -22.29 -1.58 15.29
N GLU A 202 -22.63 -2.84 14.98
CA GLU A 202 -23.46 -3.17 13.81
C GLU A 202 -24.94 -3.28 14.17
N ALA A 203 -25.80 -2.79 13.28
CA ALA A 203 -27.24 -2.90 13.42
C ALA A 203 -27.67 -4.37 13.33
N LEU A 204 -28.61 -4.77 14.18
CA LEU A 204 -29.22 -6.10 14.12
C LEU A 204 -30.27 -6.15 13.00
N GLU A 205 -30.21 -7.19 12.17
CA GLU A 205 -31.16 -7.47 11.09
C GLU A 205 -32.33 -8.34 11.57
#